data_f2db9c9b5f5a3ca95cd67edc644169ba
#
_entry.id   f2db9c9b5f5a3ca95cd67edc644169ba
#
_cell.length_a   1.000
_cell.length_b   1.000
_cell.length_c   1.000
_cell.angle_alpha   90.00
_cell.angle_beta   90.00
_cell.angle_gamma   90.00
#
_symmetry.space_group_name_H-M   'P 1'
#
loop_
_entity.id
_entity.type
_entity.pdbx_description
1 polymer ?
#
loop_
_entity_poly.entity_id
_entity_poly.type
_entity_poly.pdbx_seq_one_letter_code
_entity_poly.pdbx_strand_id
1 'polypeptide(L)'
;SILVTKFENEENSFEVIDFMPRYQKENGSFYSPPEIIRFIKLLKGKPTFKTLYDPKLEYALGNTNTYIKDEFIVSVVDEKRYGTLYLYTDLNKKDIINGREIEIKKDCFLSVSYNEKIESVTLNQIFLDFEKTKIYWMNWCHKTPKFKNYSSEILRSAMTLKLLTFEKTGAVLAAATTSLPETIGEVRNWDYRFCWIR
;
A
#
# COMPACT_ATOMS: atom_id res chain seq x y z
N SER A 1 7.11 -5.78 0.12
CA SER A 1 7.10 -6.37 1.45
C SER A 1 5.90 -5.90 2.26
N ILE A 2 5.82 -6.34 3.49
CA ILE A 2 4.74 -6.00 4.42
C ILE A 2 5.36 -5.19 5.55
N LEU A 3 4.74 -4.06 5.91
CA LEU A 3 5.12 -3.24 7.05
C LEU A 3 4.13 -3.49 8.19
N VAL A 4 4.62 -3.83 9.36
CA VAL A 4 3.81 -4.00 10.57
C VAL A 4 4.23 -2.97 11.60
N THR A 5 3.29 -2.14 12.04
CA THR A 5 3.49 -1.16 13.10
C THR A 5 2.58 -1.52 14.27
N LYS A 6 3.16 -1.83 15.42
CA LYS A 6 2.42 -2.12 16.64
C LYS A 6 2.24 -0.85 17.47
N PHE A 7 1.02 -0.61 17.90
CA PHE A 7 0.65 0.43 18.85
C PHE A 7 0.18 -0.23 20.14
N GLU A 8 0.75 0.19 21.28
CA GLU A 8 0.50 -0.48 22.56
C GLU A 8 0.63 0.51 23.73
N ASN A 9 -0.29 0.38 24.67
CA ASN A 9 -0.20 0.93 26.01
C ASN A 9 -0.68 -0.13 27.02
N GLU A 10 -0.80 0.21 28.31
CA GLU A 10 -1.16 -0.75 29.36
C GLU A 10 -2.50 -1.44 29.12
N GLU A 11 -3.48 -0.75 28.53
CA GLU A 11 -4.85 -1.25 28.36
C GLU A 11 -5.16 -1.71 26.96
N ASN A 12 -4.53 -1.14 25.94
CA ASN A 12 -4.91 -1.28 24.53
C ASN A 12 -3.72 -1.68 23.66
N SER A 13 -3.97 -2.51 22.66
CA SER A 13 -2.97 -2.84 21.65
C SER A 13 -3.61 -3.20 20.32
N PHE A 14 -3.01 -2.73 19.21
CA PHE A 14 -3.39 -3.11 17.86
C PHE A 14 -2.18 -3.04 16.91
N GLU A 15 -2.28 -3.72 15.79
CA GLU A 15 -1.29 -3.68 14.72
C GLU A 15 -1.88 -3.01 13.48
N VAL A 16 -1.09 -2.16 12.84
CA VAL A 16 -1.34 -1.62 11.51
C VAL A 16 -0.43 -2.35 10.54
N ILE A 17 -1.02 -3.07 9.60
CA ILE A 17 -0.32 -3.90 8.62
C ILE A 17 -0.55 -3.29 7.24
N ASP A 18 0.49 -2.64 6.70
CA ASP A 18 0.47 -1.99 5.39
C ASP A 18 1.14 -2.88 4.35
N PHE A 19 0.45 -3.13 3.24
CA PHE A 19 0.98 -3.92 2.14
C PHE A 19 0.31 -3.58 0.81
N MET A 20 1.01 -3.92 -0.27
CA MET A 20 0.46 -4.00 -1.61
C MET A 20 0.28 -5.47 -1.96
N PRO A 21 -0.91 -5.93 -2.38
CA PRO A 21 -1.13 -7.33 -2.76
C PRO A 21 -0.16 -7.75 -3.86
N ARG A 22 0.55 -8.86 -3.64
CA ARG A 22 1.48 -9.42 -4.62
C ARG A 22 1.62 -10.92 -4.40
N TYR A 23 1.07 -11.71 -5.32
CA TYR A 23 1.16 -13.17 -5.29
C TYR A 23 0.88 -13.79 -6.66
N GLN A 24 1.21 -15.05 -6.84
CA GLN A 24 0.89 -15.80 -8.04
C GLN A 24 -0.47 -16.48 -7.87
N LYS A 25 -1.34 -16.35 -8.87
CA LYS A 25 -2.62 -17.05 -8.96
C LYS A 25 -2.40 -18.51 -9.41
N GLU A 26 -3.41 -19.35 -9.25
CA GLU A 26 -3.37 -20.78 -9.66
C GLU A 26 -3.06 -20.96 -11.15
N ASN A 27 -3.52 -20.07 -12.01
CA ASN A 27 -3.26 -20.08 -13.43
C ASN A 27 -1.84 -19.59 -13.81
N GLY A 28 -0.97 -19.35 -12.83
CA GLY A 28 0.39 -18.88 -13.03
C GLY A 28 0.54 -17.36 -13.25
N SER A 29 -0.54 -16.62 -13.45
CA SER A 29 -0.48 -15.16 -13.57
C SER A 29 -0.21 -14.50 -12.22
N PHE A 30 0.43 -13.31 -12.26
CA PHE A 30 0.64 -12.52 -11.04
C PHE A 30 -0.55 -11.61 -10.75
N TYR A 31 -0.90 -11.54 -9.47
CA TYR A 31 -1.81 -10.54 -8.92
C TYR A 31 -0.98 -9.45 -8.25
N SER A 32 -1.02 -8.26 -8.81
CA SER A 32 -0.31 -7.08 -8.30
C SER A 32 -1.08 -5.84 -8.77
N PRO A 33 -2.27 -5.60 -8.20
CA PRO A 33 -3.09 -4.46 -8.54
C PRO A 33 -2.47 -3.14 -8.02
N PRO A 34 -2.92 -1.98 -8.52
CA PRO A 34 -2.49 -0.68 -8.02
C PRO A 34 -3.22 -0.34 -6.70
N GLU A 35 -3.03 -1.20 -5.71
CA GLU A 35 -3.71 -1.14 -4.41
C GLU A 35 -2.72 -1.02 -3.27
N ILE A 36 -3.11 -0.23 -2.27
CA ILE A 36 -2.45 -0.18 -0.96
C ILE A 36 -3.49 -0.55 0.09
N ILE A 37 -3.21 -1.58 0.85
CA ILE A 37 -4.08 -2.08 1.90
C ILE A 37 -3.45 -1.79 3.26
N ARG A 38 -4.25 -1.19 4.14
CA ARG A 38 -4.00 -1.06 5.56
C ARG A 38 -4.97 -1.96 6.32
N PHE A 39 -4.47 -3.08 6.78
CA PHE A 39 -5.20 -3.99 7.65
C PHE A 39 -4.90 -3.65 9.10
N ILE A 40 -5.94 -3.37 9.90
CA ILE A 40 -5.83 -3.01 11.31
C ILE A 40 -6.31 -4.20 12.12
N LYS A 41 -5.41 -4.82 12.87
CA LYS A 41 -5.65 -5.99 13.68
C LYS A 41 -5.76 -5.60 15.15
N LEU A 42 -6.91 -5.85 15.75
CA LEU A 42 -7.11 -5.65 17.18
C LEU A 42 -6.40 -6.75 17.97
N LEU A 43 -5.59 -6.39 18.95
CA LEU A 43 -4.92 -7.33 19.84
C LEU A 43 -5.48 -7.32 21.26
N LYS A 44 -5.75 -6.12 21.82
CA LYS A 44 -6.21 -5.97 23.22
C LYS A 44 -6.99 -4.67 23.41
N GLY A 45 -8.04 -4.74 24.25
CA GLY A 45 -8.78 -3.58 24.73
C GLY A 45 -9.70 -2.96 23.68
N LYS A 46 -9.87 -1.64 23.77
CA LYS A 46 -10.70 -0.81 22.88
C LYS A 46 -9.90 0.41 22.42
N PRO A 47 -8.85 0.20 21.62
CA PRO A 47 -8.03 1.30 21.15
C PRO A 47 -8.84 2.23 20.24
N THR A 48 -8.46 3.50 20.23
CA THR A 48 -9.00 4.49 19.33
C THR A 48 -7.90 5.05 18.42
N PHE A 49 -8.26 5.46 17.23
CA PHE A 49 -7.35 6.14 16.31
C PHE A 49 -8.07 7.21 15.49
N LYS A 50 -7.30 8.10 14.90
CA LYS A 50 -7.78 9.03 13.88
C LYS A 50 -7.06 8.75 12.58
N THR A 51 -7.77 8.87 11.47
CA THR A 51 -7.16 8.81 10.14
C THR A 51 -7.27 10.17 9.46
N LEU A 52 -6.22 10.58 8.77
CA LEU A 52 -6.24 11.72 7.87
C LEU A 52 -6.33 11.19 6.44
N TYR A 53 -7.45 11.45 5.77
CA TYR A 53 -7.64 11.12 4.37
C TYR A 53 -7.67 12.40 3.53
N ASP A 54 -6.53 12.77 2.98
CA ASP A 54 -6.34 13.98 2.18
C ASP A 54 -5.50 13.67 0.92
N PRO A 55 -6.06 12.91 -0.04
CA PRO A 55 -5.33 12.55 -1.25
C PRO A 55 -5.06 13.78 -2.11
N LYS A 56 -3.84 13.87 -2.65
CA LYS A 56 -3.38 14.88 -3.59
C LYS A 56 -3.06 14.20 -4.92
N LEU A 57 -4.09 14.04 -5.74
CA LEU A 57 -3.94 13.37 -7.03
C LEU A 57 -3.15 14.24 -8.02
N GLU A 58 -2.54 13.60 -9.02
CA GLU A 58 -1.77 14.27 -10.08
C GLU A 58 -0.73 15.26 -9.53
N TYR A 59 0.02 14.83 -8.49
CA TYR A 59 1.05 15.64 -7.84
C TYR A 59 0.53 16.98 -7.29
N ALA A 60 -0.73 17.05 -6.90
CA ALA A 60 -1.41 18.27 -6.45
C ALA A 60 -1.46 19.40 -7.50
N LEU A 61 -1.35 19.07 -8.78
CA LEU A 61 -1.43 20.05 -9.90
C LEU A 61 -2.87 20.53 -10.16
N GLY A 62 -3.87 19.92 -9.52
CA GLY A 62 -5.28 20.29 -9.58
C GLY A 62 -5.96 20.04 -8.24
N ASN A 63 -7.17 20.58 -8.08
CA ASN A 63 -7.97 20.30 -6.89
C ASN A 63 -8.44 18.85 -6.89
N THR A 64 -8.34 18.19 -5.75
CA THR A 64 -8.88 16.84 -5.54
C THR A 64 -10.20 16.95 -4.80
N ASN A 65 -11.30 16.52 -5.44
CA ASN A 65 -12.62 16.47 -4.85
C ASN A 65 -12.93 15.07 -4.34
N THR A 66 -13.45 14.97 -3.13
CA THR A 66 -13.72 13.70 -2.46
C THR A 66 -15.22 13.56 -2.17
N TYR A 67 -15.79 12.42 -2.53
CA TYR A 67 -17.21 12.11 -2.38
C TYR A 67 -17.41 10.77 -1.70
N ILE A 68 -18.41 10.70 -0.81
CA ILE A 68 -18.84 9.45 -0.17
C ILE A 68 -19.89 8.79 -1.07
N LYS A 69 -19.69 7.53 -1.41
CA LYS A 69 -20.64 6.64 -2.08
C LYS A 69 -21.01 5.48 -1.14
N ASP A 70 -22.02 4.69 -1.52
CA ASP A 70 -22.53 3.61 -0.67
C ASP A 70 -21.44 2.58 -0.33
N GLU A 71 -20.62 2.21 -1.31
CA GLU A 71 -19.61 1.17 -1.15
C GLU A 71 -18.21 1.70 -0.87
N PHE A 72 -17.88 2.94 -1.28
CA PHE A 72 -16.53 3.50 -1.22
C PHE A 72 -16.53 5.02 -1.03
N ILE A 73 -15.37 5.56 -0.73
CA ILE A 73 -15.07 6.99 -0.89
C ILE A 73 -14.32 7.13 -2.22
N VAL A 74 -14.68 8.10 -3.04
CA VAL A 74 -14.00 8.38 -4.31
C VAL A 74 -13.42 9.78 -4.31
N SER A 75 -12.16 9.88 -4.72
CA SER A 75 -11.47 11.15 -4.93
C SER A 75 -11.07 11.29 -6.39
N VAL A 76 -11.39 12.43 -7.00
CA VAL A 76 -11.15 12.72 -8.41
C VAL A 76 -10.52 14.10 -8.55
N VAL A 77 -9.77 14.30 -9.62
CA VAL A 77 -9.21 15.62 -9.98
C VAL A 77 -10.23 16.39 -10.81
N ASP A 78 -10.31 17.71 -10.60
CA ASP A 78 -11.11 18.61 -11.46
C ASP A 78 -10.54 18.66 -12.88
N GLU A 79 -11.46 18.67 -13.85
CA GLU A 79 -11.32 18.90 -15.28
C GLU A 79 -10.08 18.34 -16.03
N LYS A 80 -10.33 17.43 -16.97
CA LYS A 80 -9.39 16.94 -18.02
C LYS A 80 -8.15 16.18 -17.54
N ARG A 81 -8.03 15.83 -16.27
CA ARG A 81 -6.94 15.02 -15.73
C ARG A 81 -7.46 13.64 -15.32
N TYR A 82 -6.66 12.63 -15.53
CA TYR A 82 -7.05 11.23 -15.32
C TYR A 82 -6.44 10.71 -14.02
N GLY A 83 -7.12 10.92 -12.91
CA GLY A 83 -6.73 10.32 -11.66
C GLY A 83 -7.95 10.09 -10.79
N THR A 84 -8.23 8.85 -10.45
CA THR A 84 -9.32 8.46 -9.55
C THR A 84 -8.76 7.57 -8.46
N LEU A 85 -9.07 7.89 -7.20
CA LEU A 85 -8.72 7.08 -6.06
C LEU A 85 -10.00 6.57 -5.39
N TYR A 86 -10.08 5.26 -5.20
CA TYR A 86 -11.16 4.61 -4.48
C TYR A 86 -10.66 4.15 -3.12
N LEU A 87 -11.35 4.52 -2.05
CA LEU A 87 -11.10 4.01 -0.71
C LEU A 87 -12.26 3.15 -0.25
N TYR A 88 -11.99 1.88 -0.04
CA TYR A 88 -12.90 0.88 0.53
C TYR A 88 -12.57 0.66 2.01
N THR A 89 -13.61 0.46 2.82
CA THR A 89 -13.44 0.24 4.26
C THR A 89 -14.71 -0.32 4.87
N ASP A 90 -14.58 -1.05 5.96
CA ASP A 90 -15.69 -1.45 6.83
C ASP A 90 -15.95 -0.47 7.99
N LEU A 91 -15.17 0.62 8.05
CA LEU A 91 -15.34 1.70 9.00
C LEU A 91 -16.35 2.75 8.51
N ASN A 92 -16.78 3.63 9.42
CA ASN A 92 -17.67 4.73 9.05
C ASN A 92 -16.95 5.76 8.16
N LYS A 93 -17.39 5.87 6.91
CA LYS A 93 -16.78 6.75 5.90
C LYS A 93 -16.82 8.23 6.28
N LYS A 94 -17.88 8.67 6.99
CA LYS A 94 -18.00 10.07 7.45
C LYS A 94 -16.95 10.39 8.53
N ASP A 95 -16.65 9.43 9.40
CA ASP A 95 -15.64 9.63 10.43
C ASP A 95 -14.24 9.70 9.85
N ILE A 96 -13.96 8.91 8.79
CA ILE A 96 -12.71 8.99 8.04
C ILE A 96 -12.53 10.36 7.39
N ILE A 97 -13.53 10.84 6.64
CA ILE A 97 -13.45 12.14 5.93
C ILE A 97 -13.30 13.31 6.93
N ASN A 98 -14.01 13.23 8.05
CA ASN A 98 -13.99 14.30 9.04
C ASN A 98 -12.84 14.19 10.06
N GLY A 99 -11.96 13.19 9.94
CA GLY A 99 -10.86 12.96 10.88
C GLY A 99 -11.32 12.73 12.31
N ARG A 100 -12.47 12.09 12.48
CA ARG A 100 -13.01 11.79 13.81
C ARG A 100 -12.29 10.62 14.44
N GLU A 101 -12.40 10.54 15.75
CA GLU A 101 -11.90 9.39 16.51
C GLU A 101 -12.77 8.16 16.27
N ILE A 102 -12.11 7.03 15.98
CA ILE A 102 -12.74 5.75 15.66
C ILE A 102 -12.27 4.72 16.69
N GLU A 103 -13.19 4.07 17.40
CA GLU A 103 -12.91 2.97 18.30
C GLU A 103 -12.78 1.66 17.51
N ILE A 104 -11.70 0.92 17.73
CA ILE A 104 -11.49 -0.41 17.12
C ILE A 104 -12.19 -1.45 18.02
N LYS A 105 -13.25 -2.07 17.49
CA LYS A 105 -14.03 -3.12 18.18
C LYS A 105 -13.73 -4.53 17.64
N LYS A 106 -13.17 -4.61 16.47
CA LYS A 106 -12.77 -5.81 15.73
C LYS A 106 -11.71 -5.43 14.71
N ASP A 107 -11.12 -6.40 14.08
CA ASP A 107 -10.26 -6.18 12.91
C ASP A 107 -11.02 -5.38 11.85
N CYS A 108 -10.33 -4.43 11.21
CA CYS A 108 -10.90 -3.55 10.21
C CYS A 108 -9.86 -3.19 9.14
N PHE A 109 -10.29 -2.53 8.08
CA PHE A 109 -9.38 -2.21 6.99
C PHE A 109 -9.66 -0.87 6.30
N LEU A 110 -8.63 -0.39 5.63
CA LEU A 110 -8.66 0.68 4.63
C LEU A 110 -7.94 0.12 3.40
N SER A 111 -8.61 0.07 2.25
CA SER A 111 -8.01 -0.36 0.98
C SER A 111 -8.16 0.74 -0.05
N VAL A 112 -7.04 1.19 -0.59
CA VAL A 112 -7.00 2.24 -1.60
C VAL A 112 -6.64 1.62 -2.94
N SER A 113 -7.45 1.88 -3.97
CA SER A 113 -7.21 1.47 -5.36
C SER A 113 -7.11 2.70 -6.27
N TYR A 114 -6.08 2.74 -7.12
CA TYR A 114 -5.84 3.84 -8.04
C TYR A 114 -6.31 3.47 -9.45
N ASN A 115 -7.23 4.27 -10.01
CA ASN A 115 -7.84 4.10 -11.33
C ASN A 115 -8.56 2.77 -11.60
N GLU A 116 -8.64 1.88 -10.62
CA GLU A 116 -9.34 0.60 -10.74
C GLU A 116 -10.45 0.51 -9.69
N LYS A 117 -11.70 0.41 -10.14
CA LYS A 117 -12.84 0.17 -9.27
C LYS A 117 -12.94 -1.32 -8.97
N ILE A 118 -13.00 -1.67 -7.68
CA ILE A 118 -13.16 -3.05 -7.20
C ILE A 118 -14.64 -3.26 -6.89
N GLU A 119 -15.21 -4.38 -7.36
CA GLU A 119 -16.65 -4.66 -7.20
C GLU A 119 -17.06 -4.92 -5.75
N SER A 120 -16.22 -5.64 -5.00
CA SER A 120 -16.47 -5.88 -3.57
C SER A 120 -15.15 -6.05 -2.82
N VAL A 121 -15.04 -5.39 -1.67
CA VAL A 121 -13.90 -5.55 -0.77
C VAL A 121 -14.44 -5.94 0.61
N THR A 122 -14.04 -7.10 1.09
CA THR A 122 -14.44 -7.63 2.40
C THR A 122 -13.23 -7.86 3.28
N LEU A 123 -13.42 -7.85 4.60
CA LEU A 123 -12.36 -8.14 5.56
C LEU A 123 -11.72 -9.52 5.31
N ASN A 124 -12.53 -10.53 4.94
CA ASN A 124 -12.03 -11.86 4.63
C ASN A 124 -11.12 -11.86 3.41
N GLN A 125 -11.47 -11.09 2.36
CA GLN A 125 -10.62 -10.95 1.18
C GLN A 125 -9.31 -10.24 1.53
N ILE A 126 -9.36 -9.17 2.32
CA ILE A 126 -8.17 -8.45 2.81
C ILE A 126 -7.23 -9.39 3.58
N PHE A 127 -7.78 -10.20 4.48
CA PHE A 127 -7.00 -11.19 5.23
C PHE A 127 -6.36 -12.24 4.31
N LEU A 128 -7.10 -12.73 3.33
CA LEU A 128 -6.60 -13.70 2.35
C LEU A 128 -5.47 -13.10 1.49
N ASP A 129 -5.63 -11.86 1.03
CA ASP A 129 -4.60 -11.15 0.26
C ASP A 129 -3.34 -10.87 1.09
N PHE A 130 -3.50 -10.58 2.38
CA PHE A 130 -2.39 -10.46 3.33
C PHE A 130 -1.61 -11.79 3.44
N GLU A 131 -2.29 -12.91 3.71
CA GLU A 131 -1.63 -14.21 3.87
C GLU A 131 -0.97 -14.68 2.56
N LYS A 132 -1.61 -14.52 1.41
CA LYS A 132 -1.01 -14.82 0.10
C LYS A 132 0.23 -13.97 -0.17
N THR A 133 0.16 -12.68 0.11
CA THR A 133 1.28 -11.74 -0.05
C THR A 133 2.45 -12.11 0.89
N LYS A 134 2.16 -12.47 2.13
CA LYS A 134 3.14 -12.92 3.11
C LYS A 134 3.86 -14.20 2.64
N ILE A 135 3.10 -15.20 2.18
CA ILE A 135 3.65 -16.45 1.63
C ILE A 135 4.53 -16.16 0.41
N TYR A 136 4.12 -15.27 -0.48
CA TYR A 136 4.92 -14.86 -1.64
C TYR A 136 6.28 -14.32 -1.21
N TRP A 137 6.33 -13.39 -0.24
CA TRP A 137 7.58 -12.82 0.25
C TRP A 137 8.42 -13.82 1.03
N MET A 138 7.82 -14.68 1.83
CA MET A 138 8.53 -15.76 2.53
C MET A 138 9.21 -16.71 1.53
N ASN A 139 8.50 -17.12 0.48
CA ASN A 139 9.06 -17.97 -0.57
C ASN A 139 10.23 -17.30 -1.30
N TRP A 140 10.14 -16.00 -1.56
CA TRP A 140 11.25 -15.23 -2.12
C TRP A 140 12.47 -15.23 -1.19
N CYS A 141 12.26 -14.95 0.09
CA CYS A 141 13.32 -14.96 1.10
C CYS A 141 13.99 -16.34 1.23
N HIS A 142 13.20 -17.42 1.18
CA HIS A 142 13.72 -18.78 1.24
C HIS A 142 14.60 -19.16 0.04
N LYS A 143 14.28 -18.64 -1.15
CA LYS A 143 15.04 -18.86 -2.38
C LYS A 143 16.31 -17.99 -2.47
N THR A 144 16.42 -16.95 -1.65
CA THR A 144 17.60 -16.08 -1.65
C THR A 144 18.79 -16.84 -1.05
N PRO A 145 19.96 -16.86 -1.72
CA PRO A 145 21.14 -17.51 -1.18
C PRO A 145 21.51 -17.02 0.21
N LYS A 146 21.90 -17.94 1.07
CA LYS A 146 22.37 -17.62 2.43
C LYS A 146 23.87 -17.44 2.43
N PHE A 147 24.33 -16.37 3.05
CA PHE A 147 25.75 -16.04 3.18
C PHE A 147 26.16 -16.09 4.64
N LYS A 148 27.43 -16.44 4.89
CA LYS A 148 27.96 -16.52 6.26
C LYS A 148 27.98 -15.16 6.95
N ASN A 149 28.31 -14.10 6.19
CA ASN A 149 28.40 -12.73 6.68
C ASN A 149 27.34 -11.87 5.98
N TYR A 150 26.80 -10.85 6.65
CA TYR A 150 25.86 -9.86 6.11
C TYR A 150 24.56 -10.46 5.55
N SER A 151 24.10 -11.60 6.11
CA SER A 151 22.96 -12.35 5.58
C SER A 151 21.66 -11.53 5.64
N SER A 152 21.46 -10.73 6.68
CA SER A 152 20.32 -9.82 6.84
C SER A 152 20.33 -8.68 5.83
N GLU A 153 21.48 -8.07 5.61
CA GLU A 153 21.67 -6.96 4.69
C GLU A 153 21.49 -7.41 3.23
N ILE A 154 22.04 -8.58 2.90
CA ILE A 154 21.88 -9.19 1.58
C ILE A 154 20.42 -9.53 1.32
N LEU A 155 19.73 -10.13 2.30
CA LEU A 155 18.30 -10.43 2.18
C LEU A 155 17.48 -9.15 1.99
N ARG A 156 17.76 -8.09 2.74
CA ARG A 156 17.12 -6.79 2.60
C ARG A 156 17.34 -6.21 1.19
N SER A 157 18.56 -6.28 0.68
CA SER A 157 18.90 -5.81 -0.67
C SER A 157 18.17 -6.63 -1.75
N ALA A 158 18.11 -7.95 -1.61
CA ALA A 158 17.38 -8.82 -2.52
C ALA A 158 15.85 -8.51 -2.52
N MET A 159 15.27 -8.24 -1.36
CA MET A 159 13.87 -7.81 -1.25
C MET A 159 13.64 -6.45 -1.92
N THR A 160 14.55 -5.50 -1.77
CA THR A 160 14.47 -4.18 -2.41
C THR A 160 14.53 -4.30 -3.93
N LEU A 161 15.44 -5.08 -4.47
CA LEU A 161 15.52 -5.35 -5.92
C LEU A 161 14.24 -6.01 -6.44
N LYS A 162 13.68 -6.96 -5.69
CA LYS A 162 12.41 -7.59 -6.05
C LYS A 162 11.22 -6.63 -5.99
N LEU A 163 11.21 -5.69 -5.06
CA LEU A 163 10.19 -4.62 -5.01
C LEU A 163 10.26 -3.71 -6.24
N LEU A 164 11.45 -3.40 -6.71
CA LEU A 164 11.68 -2.56 -7.89
C LEU A 164 11.46 -3.32 -9.21
N THR A 165 11.26 -4.63 -9.17
CA THR A 165 11.01 -5.43 -10.38
C THR A 165 9.54 -5.33 -10.79
N PHE A 166 9.31 -4.86 -12.03
CA PHE A 166 7.98 -4.89 -12.64
C PHE A 166 7.64 -6.32 -13.08
N GLU A 167 6.67 -6.92 -12.42
CA GLU A 167 6.42 -8.38 -12.51
C GLU A 167 6.04 -8.85 -13.92
N LYS A 168 5.37 -8.02 -14.72
CA LYS A 168 4.93 -8.40 -16.08
C LYS A 168 6.08 -8.55 -17.08
N THR A 169 7.17 -7.79 -16.91
CA THR A 169 8.29 -7.77 -17.87
C THR A 169 9.60 -8.21 -17.26
N GLY A 170 9.72 -8.27 -15.93
CA GLY A 170 10.97 -8.50 -15.23
C GLY A 170 11.92 -7.30 -15.21
N ALA A 171 11.51 -6.17 -15.77
CA ALA A 171 12.30 -4.94 -15.76
C ALA A 171 12.51 -4.43 -14.33
N VAL A 172 13.73 -4.02 -14.01
CA VAL A 172 14.08 -3.47 -12.69
C VAL A 172 14.21 -1.97 -12.80
N LEU A 173 13.40 -1.24 -12.04
CA LEU A 173 13.47 0.23 -11.98
C LEU A 173 14.74 0.67 -11.23
N ALA A 174 15.34 1.78 -11.65
CA ALA A 174 16.47 2.35 -10.94
C ALA A 174 16.08 2.86 -9.55
N ALA A 175 14.91 3.48 -9.42
CA ALA A 175 14.29 3.84 -8.15
C ALA A 175 12.77 3.99 -8.32
N ALA A 176 12.02 3.80 -7.23
CA ALA A 176 10.56 3.88 -7.24
C ALA A 176 10.02 5.33 -7.14
N THR A 177 10.86 6.29 -6.78
CA THR A 177 10.42 7.66 -6.49
C THR A 177 11.05 8.69 -7.40
N THR A 178 10.25 9.70 -7.75
CA THR A 178 10.66 10.95 -8.39
C THR A 178 10.32 12.17 -7.52
N SER A 179 9.85 11.93 -6.29
CA SER A 179 9.25 12.98 -5.44
C SER A 179 10.27 13.88 -4.75
N LEU A 180 11.53 13.47 -4.67
CA LEU A 180 12.60 14.25 -4.07
C LEU A 180 13.57 14.69 -5.17
N PRO A 181 13.62 15.98 -5.51
CA PRO A 181 14.61 16.48 -6.46
C PRO A 181 16.01 16.28 -5.90
N GLU A 182 16.94 15.86 -6.76
CA GLU A 182 18.37 15.76 -6.39
C GLU A 182 18.90 17.17 -6.06
N THR A 183 18.49 18.18 -6.84
CA THR A 183 18.80 19.55 -6.58
C THR A 183 17.59 20.44 -6.88
N ILE A 184 17.12 21.19 -5.89
CA ILE A 184 15.94 22.06 -6.04
C ILE A 184 16.22 23.15 -7.08
N GLY A 185 15.37 23.20 -8.13
CA GLY A 185 15.44 24.22 -9.18
C GLY A 185 16.51 24.00 -10.25
N GLU A 186 17.26 22.90 -10.21
CA GLU A 186 18.28 22.56 -11.19
C GLU A 186 17.87 21.45 -12.17
N VAL A 187 18.69 21.26 -13.22
CA VAL A 187 18.40 20.34 -14.33
C VAL A 187 18.69 18.86 -14.04
N ARG A 188 19.33 18.53 -12.91
CA ARG A 188 19.73 17.16 -12.55
C ARG A 188 18.63 16.35 -11.85
N ASN A 189 17.36 16.62 -12.15
CA ASN A 189 16.24 15.93 -11.56
C ASN A 189 15.76 14.85 -12.52
N TRP A 190 16.41 13.67 -12.45
CA TRP A 190 16.14 12.55 -13.34
C TRP A 190 14.92 11.76 -12.89
N ASP A 191 14.16 11.22 -13.84
CA ASP A 191 13.13 10.23 -13.55
C ASP A 191 13.76 8.84 -13.45
N TYR A 192 13.92 8.33 -12.25
CA TYR A 192 14.53 7.04 -11.96
C TYR A 192 13.56 5.85 -12.10
N ARG A 193 12.32 6.06 -12.52
CA ARG A 193 11.34 4.98 -12.73
C ARG A 193 11.57 4.20 -14.01
N PHE A 194 12.58 4.54 -14.78
CA PHE A 194 12.98 3.81 -15.97
C PHE A 194 13.87 2.61 -15.63
N CYS A 195 13.77 1.57 -16.46
CA CYS A 195 14.64 0.41 -16.40
C CYS A 195 16.01 0.76 -16.98
N TRP A 196 17.06 0.44 -16.25
CA TRP A 196 18.42 0.53 -16.77
C TRP A 196 18.73 -0.67 -17.63
N ILE A 197 19.31 -0.44 -18.80
CA ILE A 197 19.87 -1.48 -19.66
C ILE A 197 21.20 -1.92 -19.02
N ARG A 198 21.26 -3.16 -18.60
CA ARG A 198 22.47 -3.79 -18.08
C ARG A 198 22.73 -5.09 -18.82
#